data_50884b321674bd8533fe07784d82ae77
#
_entry.id   50884b321674bd8533fe07784d82ae77
#
_cell.length_a   1.000
_cell.length_b   1.000
_cell.length_c   1.000
_cell.angle_alpha   90.00
_cell.angle_beta   90.00
_cell.angle_gamma   90.00
#
_symmetry.space_group_name_H-M   'P 1'
#
loop_
_entity.id
_entity.type
_entity.pdbx_description
1 polymer ?
#
loop_
_entity_poly.entity_id
_entity_poly.type
_entity_poly.pdbx_seq_one_letter_code
_entity_poly.pdbx_strand_id
1 'polypeptide(L)'
;MSTGAVTGTRPGSRLERRVVAAAEALLAHDGSVSPVDVLAAIGWLPQSMIDRWRQGRMACLEHLAPVRPDKLATALEHLRGWAAGNGLAPSEVAYVAATRDRRPLRFTADGDQATERAWRTHWMRADLPEAARERLTRRQSKPPDLVVIEPLNEWSCTACGGSGWLLLMEGPGPLCMDCADLGHLVFLPAGNAALSRRAKQASRLSAVVVRFSRSRKRYERQGILVEEAALEQAEAHCLADEDARARRRERDRQHRADQDVVFRARLAEAVGRLFPGCPAGRAATIARHAAVRGSGGSAGRRPGARSMRMRSRWRWWPGCGTTTPTMTSC
;
A
#
# COMPACT_ATOMS: atom_id res chain seq x y z
N MET A 1 56.80 14.56 11.85
CA MET A 1 56.31 14.44 10.49
C MET A 1 55.57 13.10 10.39
N SER A 2 54.28 13.09 10.62
CA SER A 2 53.44 11.88 10.60
C SER A 2 52.45 12.00 9.48
N THR A 3 52.73 11.31 8.39
CA THR A 3 51.87 11.23 7.18
C THR A 3 50.64 10.39 7.50
N GLY A 4 49.50 11.06 7.66
CA GLY A 4 48.21 10.40 7.75
C GLY A 4 47.87 9.71 6.43
N ALA A 5 47.82 8.37 6.47
CA ALA A 5 47.34 7.56 5.37
C ALA A 5 45.85 7.85 5.15
N VAL A 6 45.54 8.52 4.06
CA VAL A 6 44.17 8.61 3.51
C VAL A 6 43.81 7.20 3.02
N THR A 7 43.00 6.49 3.80
CA THR A 7 42.40 5.22 3.37
C THR A 7 41.46 5.50 2.22
N GLY A 8 41.97 5.32 1.01
CA GLY A 8 41.16 5.37 -0.22
C GLY A 8 40.08 4.31 -0.15
N THR A 9 38.83 4.74 -0.02
CA THR A 9 37.64 3.90 -0.10
C THR A 9 37.66 3.20 -1.45
N ARG A 10 37.84 1.87 -1.48
CA ARG A 10 37.71 1.06 -2.70
C ARG A 10 36.34 1.38 -3.32
N PRO A 11 36.28 1.63 -4.63
CA PRO A 11 34.98 1.87 -5.28
C PRO A 11 34.08 0.66 -5.04
N GLY A 12 32.95 0.89 -4.38
CA GLY A 12 32.00 -0.16 -4.01
C GLY A 12 31.53 -0.96 -5.24
N SER A 13 31.21 -2.22 -5.04
CA SER A 13 30.73 -3.10 -6.10
C SER A 13 29.51 -2.50 -6.83
N ARG A 14 29.24 -2.93 -8.08
CA ARG A 14 28.03 -2.49 -8.81
C ARG A 14 26.76 -2.81 -8.02
N LEU A 15 26.74 -3.93 -7.30
CA LEU A 15 25.61 -4.33 -6.44
C LEU A 15 25.48 -3.36 -5.26
N GLU A 16 26.55 -3.08 -4.56
CA GLU A 16 26.58 -2.15 -3.44
C GLU A 16 26.02 -0.77 -3.83
N ARG A 17 26.49 -0.19 -4.92
CA ARG A 17 25.98 1.10 -5.41
C ARG A 17 24.47 1.08 -5.69
N ARG A 18 23.94 -0.02 -6.25
CA ARG A 18 22.51 -0.17 -6.50
C ARG A 18 21.69 -0.28 -5.21
N VAL A 19 22.20 -1.06 -4.25
CA VAL A 19 21.57 -1.23 -2.93
C VAL A 19 21.54 0.10 -2.19
N VAL A 20 22.68 0.81 -2.14
CA VAL A 20 22.80 2.12 -1.47
C VAL A 20 21.86 3.15 -2.11
N ALA A 21 21.87 3.29 -3.42
CA ALA A 21 20.99 4.26 -4.10
C ALA A 21 19.50 3.96 -3.86
N ALA A 22 19.10 2.69 -3.85
CA ALA A 22 17.74 2.28 -3.52
C ALA A 22 17.38 2.59 -2.07
N ALA A 23 18.29 2.30 -1.14
CA ALA A 23 18.11 2.55 0.28
C ALA A 23 17.98 4.05 0.60
N GLU A 24 18.81 4.89 0.01
CA GLU A 24 18.73 6.35 0.14
C GLU A 24 17.39 6.91 -0.36
N ALA A 25 16.95 6.46 -1.54
CA ALA A 25 15.68 6.87 -2.11
C ALA A 25 14.48 6.47 -1.22
N LEU A 26 14.49 5.26 -0.68
CA LEU A 26 13.46 4.75 0.23
C LEU A 26 13.46 5.52 1.56
N LEU A 27 14.65 5.74 2.15
CA LEU A 27 14.76 6.50 3.39
C LEU A 27 14.25 7.93 3.24
N ALA A 28 14.56 8.59 2.13
CA ALA A 28 14.09 9.94 1.84
C ALA A 28 12.57 10.02 1.63
N HIS A 29 11.98 8.96 1.04
CA HIS A 29 10.55 8.93 0.73
C HIS A 29 9.69 8.44 1.90
N ASP A 30 10.08 7.32 2.53
CA ASP A 30 9.25 6.58 3.49
C ASP A 30 9.69 6.80 4.95
N GLY A 31 10.88 7.37 5.17
CA GLY A 31 11.49 7.58 6.49
C GLY A 31 12.04 6.30 7.13
N SER A 32 12.00 5.19 6.41
CA SER A 32 12.51 3.89 6.83
C SER A 32 12.89 3.03 5.62
N VAL A 33 13.74 2.04 5.84
CA VAL A 33 14.22 1.14 4.79
C VAL A 33 14.07 -0.30 5.25
N SER A 34 13.50 -1.15 4.39
CA SER A 34 13.43 -2.59 4.60
C SER A 34 14.21 -3.36 3.53
N PRO A 35 14.69 -4.56 3.82
CA PRO A 35 15.32 -5.43 2.84
C PRO A 35 14.40 -5.74 1.65
N VAL A 36 13.12 -6.02 1.92
CA VAL A 36 12.12 -6.34 0.89
C VAL A 36 11.94 -5.18 -0.08
N ASP A 37 11.82 -3.95 0.43
CA ASP A 37 11.61 -2.76 -0.40
C ASP A 37 12.87 -2.42 -1.22
N VAL A 38 14.07 -2.60 -0.66
CA VAL A 38 15.34 -2.41 -1.39
C VAL A 38 15.45 -3.42 -2.53
N LEU A 39 15.18 -4.71 -2.28
CA LEU A 39 15.26 -5.73 -3.31
C LEU A 39 14.18 -5.56 -4.38
N ALA A 40 13.01 -5.03 -4.00
CA ALA A 40 11.99 -4.62 -4.97
C ALA A 40 12.46 -3.43 -5.82
N ALA A 41 13.08 -2.42 -5.21
CA ALA A 41 13.57 -1.23 -5.89
C ALA A 41 14.69 -1.54 -6.90
N ILE A 42 15.58 -2.48 -6.56
CA ILE A 42 16.63 -2.96 -7.50
C ILE A 42 16.11 -3.99 -8.53
N GLY A 43 14.80 -4.33 -8.50
CA GLY A 43 14.15 -5.20 -9.48
C GLY A 43 14.36 -6.71 -9.26
N TRP A 44 14.85 -7.13 -8.08
CA TRP A 44 15.03 -8.55 -7.76
C TRP A 44 13.78 -9.20 -7.17
N LEU A 45 12.86 -8.42 -6.63
CA LEU A 45 11.57 -8.89 -6.13
C LEU A 45 10.43 -8.11 -6.80
N PRO A 46 9.80 -8.65 -7.85
CA PRO A 46 8.64 -8.04 -8.46
C PRO A 46 7.49 -7.89 -7.45
N GLN A 47 6.81 -6.74 -7.46
CA GLN A 47 5.72 -6.45 -6.51
C GLN A 47 4.63 -7.54 -6.51
N SER A 48 4.30 -8.10 -7.67
CA SER A 48 3.32 -9.18 -7.79
C SER A 48 3.73 -10.45 -7.03
N MET A 49 5.02 -10.73 -6.94
CA MET A 49 5.55 -11.87 -6.18
C MET A 49 5.54 -11.60 -4.68
N ILE A 50 5.91 -10.39 -4.26
CA ILE A 50 5.79 -9.94 -2.86
C ILE A 50 4.33 -10.05 -2.40
N ASP A 51 3.38 -9.63 -3.24
CA ASP A 51 1.96 -9.71 -2.93
C ASP A 51 1.48 -11.16 -2.76
N ARG A 52 1.94 -12.07 -3.62
CA ARG A 52 1.63 -13.52 -3.49
C ARG A 52 2.20 -14.12 -2.21
N TRP A 53 3.43 -13.76 -1.86
CA TRP A 53 4.06 -14.18 -0.61
C TRP A 53 3.30 -13.63 0.61
N ARG A 54 2.97 -12.34 0.60
CA ARG A 54 2.16 -11.72 1.66
C ARG A 54 0.78 -12.35 1.83
N GLN A 55 0.24 -12.94 0.76
CA GLN A 55 -1.01 -13.72 0.81
C GLN A 55 -0.82 -15.16 1.30
N GLY A 56 0.39 -15.53 1.72
CA GLY A 56 0.69 -16.87 2.18
C GLY A 56 0.68 -17.95 1.10
N ARG A 57 0.71 -17.56 -0.19
CA ARG A 57 0.68 -18.49 -1.34
C ARG A 57 2.05 -19.06 -1.71
N MET A 58 3.09 -18.58 -1.06
CA MET A 58 4.48 -18.99 -1.29
C MET A 58 5.09 -19.42 0.03
N ALA A 59 5.91 -20.44 -0.01
CA ALA A 59 6.53 -21.02 1.19
C ALA A 59 7.54 -20.05 1.81
N CYS A 60 8.38 -19.40 1.00
CA CYS A 60 9.36 -18.41 1.44
C CYS A 60 9.63 -17.36 0.35
N LEU A 61 10.20 -16.23 0.74
CA LEU A 61 10.44 -15.09 -0.16
C LEU A 61 11.64 -15.31 -1.08
N GLU A 62 12.70 -15.96 -0.62
CA GLU A 62 13.95 -16.14 -1.38
C GLU A 62 13.75 -16.89 -2.69
N HIS A 63 12.80 -17.86 -2.74
CA HIS A 63 12.47 -18.58 -3.96
C HIS A 63 11.87 -17.71 -5.07
N LEU A 64 11.48 -16.49 -4.74
CA LEU A 64 10.87 -15.55 -5.69
C LEU A 64 11.88 -14.64 -6.36
N ALA A 65 13.09 -14.56 -5.80
CA ALA A 65 14.16 -13.75 -6.35
C ALA A 65 14.90 -14.53 -7.44
N PRO A 66 15.02 -13.99 -8.68
CA PRO A 66 15.71 -14.65 -9.79
C PRO A 66 17.24 -14.56 -9.65
N VAL A 67 17.74 -14.67 -8.43
CA VAL A 67 19.18 -14.55 -8.08
C VAL A 67 19.57 -15.61 -7.07
N ARG A 68 20.84 -15.99 -7.07
CA ARG A 68 21.35 -16.99 -6.13
C ARG A 68 21.30 -16.47 -4.69
N PRO A 69 21.10 -17.37 -3.68
CA PRO A 69 21.10 -17.02 -2.26
C PRO A 69 22.32 -16.21 -1.81
N ASP A 70 23.51 -16.55 -2.30
CA ASP A 70 24.75 -15.82 -1.98
C ASP A 70 24.67 -14.34 -2.34
N LYS A 71 24.06 -14.01 -3.49
CA LYS A 71 23.87 -12.63 -3.93
C LYS A 71 22.82 -11.89 -3.08
N LEU A 72 21.79 -12.60 -2.62
CA LEU A 72 20.81 -12.04 -1.68
C LEU A 72 21.50 -11.72 -0.35
N ALA A 73 22.27 -12.65 0.20
CA ALA A 73 23.03 -12.43 1.42
C ALA A 73 23.98 -11.23 1.29
N THR A 74 24.74 -11.14 0.19
CA THR A 74 25.61 -10.00 -0.10
C THR A 74 24.86 -8.67 -0.17
N ALA A 75 23.66 -8.66 -0.77
CA ALA A 75 22.83 -7.44 -0.83
C ALA A 75 22.35 -7.01 0.56
N LEU A 76 21.96 -7.96 1.41
CA LEU A 76 21.57 -7.69 2.80
C LEU A 76 22.76 -7.17 3.64
N GLU A 77 23.97 -7.71 3.42
CA GLU A 77 25.18 -7.22 4.07
C GLU A 77 25.51 -5.78 3.65
N HIS A 78 25.45 -5.47 2.36
CA HIS A 78 25.64 -4.10 1.88
C HIS A 78 24.61 -3.13 2.48
N LEU A 79 23.36 -3.54 2.56
CA LEU A 79 22.32 -2.73 3.19
C LEU A 79 22.58 -2.50 4.66
N ARG A 80 22.96 -3.54 5.41
CA ARG A 80 23.31 -3.44 6.83
C ARG A 80 24.51 -2.53 7.05
N GLY A 81 25.56 -2.70 6.24
CA GLY A 81 26.78 -1.88 6.32
C GLY A 81 26.48 -0.40 6.04
N TRP A 82 25.68 -0.12 5.01
CA TRP A 82 25.23 1.24 4.71
C TRP A 82 24.38 1.83 5.85
N ALA A 83 23.45 1.08 6.41
CA ALA A 83 22.60 1.55 7.50
C ALA A 83 23.41 1.88 8.75
N ALA A 84 24.39 1.03 9.10
CA ALA A 84 25.30 1.27 10.21
C ALA A 84 26.18 2.52 9.97
N GLY A 85 26.73 2.68 8.76
CA GLY A 85 27.54 3.83 8.38
C GLY A 85 26.78 5.16 8.40
N ASN A 86 25.44 5.12 8.23
CA ASN A 86 24.57 6.29 8.31
C ASN A 86 23.91 6.47 9.69
N GLY A 87 24.29 5.71 10.70
CA GLY A 87 23.76 5.83 12.06
C GLY A 87 22.27 5.55 12.17
N LEU A 88 21.73 4.66 11.32
CA LEU A 88 20.30 4.30 11.36
C LEU A 88 20.02 3.33 12.51
N ALA A 89 18.88 3.50 13.16
CA ALA A 89 18.42 2.62 14.21
C ALA A 89 17.68 1.40 13.62
N PRO A 90 18.05 0.15 14.03
CA PRO A 90 17.34 -1.04 13.62
C PRO A 90 16.02 -1.18 14.37
N SER A 91 15.00 -1.75 13.70
CA SER A 91 13.71 -2.11 14.25
C SER A 91 13.28 -3.44 13.67
N GLU A 92 12.95 -4.42 14.49
CA GLU A 92 12.45 -5.70 14.02
C GLU A 92 10.94 -5.61 13.77
N VAL A 93 10.52 -6.03 12.58
CA VAL A 93 9.12 -5.97 12.11
C VAL A 93 8.59 -7.37 11.90
N ALA A 94 7.43 -7.67 12.47
CA ALA A 94 6.75 -8.94 12.24
C ALA A 94 6.07 -8.94 10.86
N TYR A 95 6.32 -9.98 10.08
CA TYR A 95 5.64 -10.22 8.82
C TYR A 95 4.68 -11.39 8.98
N VAL A 96 3.40 -11.13 8.78
CA VAL A 96 2.35 -12.16 8.86
C VAL A 96 1.58 -12.23 7.55
N ALA A 97 1.08 -13.41 7.23
CA ALA A 97 0.32 -13.63 6.03
C ALA A 97 -1.05 -12.92 6.08
N ALA A 98 -1.55 -12.54 4.91
CA ALA A 98 -2.92 -12.08 4.72
C ALA A 98 -3.89 -13.28 4.65
N THR A 99 -3.72 -14.23 5.55
CA THR A 99 -4.53 -15.43 5.74
C THR A 99 -5.30 -15.34 7.06
N ARG A 100 -6.32 -16.16 7.26
CA ARG A 100 -7.13 -16.16 8.47
C ARG A 100 -6.32 -16.47 9.73
N ASP A 101 -5.41 -17.43 9.62
CA ASP A 101 -4.52 -17.87 10.69
C ASP A 101 -3.40 -16.89 11.03
N ARG A 102 -3.22 -15.84 10.20
CA ARG A 102 -2.17 -14.82 10.41
C ARG A 102 -0.78 -15.42 10.65
N ARG A 103 -0.49 -16.56 10.01
CA ARG A 103 0.77 -17.26 10.22
C ARG A 103 1.97 -16.37 9.88
N PRO A 104 3.09 -16.53 10.59
CA PRO A 104 4.32 -15.84 10.27
C PRO A 104 4.79 -16.19 8.85
N LEU A 105 5.22 -15.17 8.11
CA LEU A 105 5.81 -15.35 6.80
C LEU A 105 7.29 -15.70 6.93
N ARG A 106 7.75 -16.64 6.10
CA ARG A 106 9.14 -17.08 6.02
C ARG A 106 9.85 -16.36 4.89
N PHE A 107 11.10 -15.99 5.13
CA PHE A 107 11.95 -15.37 4.12
C PHE A 107 12.85 -16.41 3.45
N THR A 108 13.35 -17.38 4.20
CA THR A 108 14.31 -18.37 3.75
C THR A 108 13.71 -19.79 3.74
N ALA A 109 14.25 -20.67 2.91
CA ALA A 109 13.79 -22.06 2.82
C ALA A 109 14.20 -22.87 4.05
N ASP A 110 15.41 -22.65 4.54
CA ASP A 110 15.98 -23.35 5.70
C ASP A 110 15.42 -22.81 7.04
N GLY A 111 14.95 -21.55 7.07
CA GLY A 111 14.45 -20.90 8.27
C GLY A 111 15.54 -20.52 9.26
N ASP A 112 16.78 -20.30 8.79
CA ASP A 112 17.87 -19.84 9.64
C ASP A 112 17.49 -18.56 10.36
N GLN A 113 17.53 -18.58 11.70
CA GLN A 113 17.02 -17.49 12.53
C GLN A 113 17.80 -16.18 12.33
N ALA A 114 19.09 -16.26 12.07
CA ALA A 114 19.92 -15.07 11.88
C ALA A 114 19.56 -14.38 10.55
N THR A 115 19.41 -15.16 9.50
CA THR A 115 18.99 -14.69 8.17
C THR A 115 17.54 -14.19 8.18
N GLU A 116 16.63 -14.91 8.82
CA GLU A 116 15.23 -14.50 9.01
C GLU A 116 15.14 -13.15 9.75
N ARG A 117 15.96 -12.95 10.80
CA ARG A 117 16.06 -11.67 11.51
C ARG A 117 16.61 -10.57 10.63
N ALA A 118 17.64 -10.85 9.84
CA ALA A 118 18.21 -9.88 8.91
C ALA A 118 17.16 -9.36 7.91
N TRP A 119 16.28 -10.23 7.41
CA TRP A 119 15.17 -9.86 6.54
C TRP A 119 14.09 -9.03 7.24
N ARG A 120 13.82 -9.29 8.52
CA ARG A 120 12.83 -8.55 9.33
C ARG A 120 13.34 -7.25 9.89
N THR A 121 14.64 -7.00 9.83
CA THR A 121 15.23 -5.76 10.35
C THR A 121 15.01 -4.63 9.37
N HIS A 122 14.25 -3.62 9.82
CA HIS A 122 14.08 -2.34 9.15
C HIS A 122 14.99 -1.31 9.79
N TRP A 123 15.43 -0.35 9.03
CA TRP A 123 16.25 0.76 9.51
C TRP A 123 15.51 2.07 9.38
N MET A 124 15.59 2.90 10.40
CA MET A 124 15.01 4.23 10.45
C MET A 124 15.98 5.24 11.02
N ARG A 125 15.73 6.52 10.79
CA ARG A 125 16.58 7.58 11.33
C ARG A 125 16.58 7.52 12.86
N ALA A 126 17.77 7.60 13.48
CA ALA A 126 17.93 7.55 14.94
C ALA A 126 17.43 8.82 15.62
N ASP A 127 17.41 9.96 14.90
CA ASP A 127 16.97 11.27 15.40
C ASP A 127 15.42 11.43 15.44
N LEU A 128 14.66 10.40 15.02
CA LEU A 128 13.21 10.45 15.11
C LEU A 128 12.73 10.45 16.57
N PRO A 129 11.76 11.31 16.90
CA PRO A 129 11.08 11.26 18.20
C PRO A 129 10.48 9.87 18.44
N GLU A 130 10.48 9.41 19.72
CA GLU A 130 9.98 8.09 20.10
C GLU A 130 8.58 7.81 19.56
N ALA A 131 7.66 8.77 19.72
CA ALA A 131 6.29 8.65 19.19
C ALA A 131 6.21 8.52 17.65
N ALA A 132 7.18 9.06 16.91
CA ALA A 132 7.26 8.88 15.45
C ALA A 132 7.79 7.50 15.09
N ARG A 133 8.79 7.01 15.84
CA ARG A 133 9.37 5.68 15.69
C ARG A 133 8.33 4.60 15.97
N GLU A 134 7.60 4.70 17.08
CA GLU A 134 6.51 3.77 17.40
C GLU A 134 5.42 3.75 16.33
N ARG A 135 5.04 4.93 15.81
CA ARG A 135 4.04 4.99 14.72
C ARG A 135 4.52 4.31 13.44
N LEU A 136 5.80 4.45 13.10
CA LEU A 136 6.40 3.77 11.93
C LEU A 136 6.39 2.26 12.15
N THR A 137 6.91 1.78 13.28
CA THR A 137 6.95 0.36 13.63
C THR A 137 5.55 -0.25 13.64
N ARG A 138 4.58 0.42 14.27
CA ARG A 138 3.18 -0.03 14.29
C ARG A 138 2.57 -0.10 12.87
N ARG A 139 2.88 0.88 12.01
CA ARG A 139 2.43 0.88 10.61
C ARG A 139 3.02 -0.27 9.80
N GLN A 140 4.30 -0.58 10.02
CA GLN A 140 5.03 -1.65 9.34
C GLN A 140 4.62 -3.04 9.81
N SER A 141 4.40 -3.20 11.12
CA SER A 141 3.94 -4.46 11.74
C SER A 141 2.44 -4.70 11.58
N LYS A 142 1.69 -3.76 10.99
CA LYS A 142 0.26 -3.95 10.80
C LYS A 142 0.01 -5.12 9.85
N PRO A 143 -0.75 -6.15 10.29
CA PRO A 143 -1.11 -7.26 9.42
C PRO A 143 -1.81 -6.76 8.15
N PRO A 144 -1.55 -7.38 7.00
CA PRO A 144 -2.27 -7.06 5.78
C PRO A 144 -3.75 -7.39 5.95
N ASP A 145 -4.61 -6.62 5.27
CA ASP A 145 -6.04 -6.88 5.29
C ASP A 145 -6.36 -8.20 4.58
N LEU A 146 -7.27 -8.97 5.12
CA LEU A 146 -7.90 -10.07 4.36
C LEU A 146 -8.66 -9.45 3.19
N VAL A 147 -8.57 -10.08 2.03
CA VAL A 147 -9.24 -9.62 0.81
C VAL A 147 -10.23 -10.68 0.37
N VAL A 148 -11.49 -10.32 0.38
CA VAL A 148 -12.61 -11.12 -0.11
C VAL A 148 -13.06 -10.55 -1.46
N ILE A 149 -13.38 -11.42 -2.39
CA ILE A 149 -13.68 -11.05 -3.77
C ILE A 149 -15.19 -11.24 -4.02
N GLU A 150 -15.83 -10.22 -4.57
CA GLU A 150 -17.11 -10.33 -5.22
C GLU A 150 -16.89 -10.83 -6.65
N PRO A 151 -17.21 -12.10 -6.96
CA PRO A 151 -16.92 -12.71 -8.25
C PRO A 151 -17.76 -12.13 -9.37
N LEU A 152 -17.21 -12.10 -10.59
CA LEU A 152 -17.95 -11.69 -11.79
C LEU A 152 -18.58 -12.87 -12.53
N ASN A 153 -18.09 -14.07 -12.29
CA ASN A 153 -18.51 -15.31 -12.94
C ASN A 153 -18.94 -16.32 -11.88
N GLU A 154 -19.65 -17.34 -12.31
CA GLU A 154 -19.98 -18.49 -11.46
C GLU A 154 -18.69 -19.17 -10.95
N TRP A 155 -18.77 -19.66 -9.75
CA TRP A 155 -17.65 -20.31 -9.07
C TRP A 155 -18.15 -21.35 -8.08
N SER A 156 -17.31 -22.27 -7.68
CA SER A 156 -17.61 -23.26 -6.66
C SER A 156 -16.49 -23.32 -5.60
N CYS A 157 -16.91 -23.53 -4.35
CA CYS A 157 -16.01 -23.66 -3.22
C CYS A 157 -15.21 -24.97 -3.33
N THR A 158 -13.89 -24.89 -3.20
CA THR A 158 -13.03 -26.09 -3.25
C THR A 158 -13.20 -27.02 -2.04
N ALA A 159 -13.76 -26.54 -0.94
CA ALA A 159 -13.98 -27.35 0.25
C ALA A 159 -15.34 -28.03 0.30
N CYS A 160 -16.43 -27.37 -0.10
CA CYS A 160 -17.78 -27.91 0.02
C CYS A 160 -18.55 -28.01 -1.31
N GLY A 161 -17.98 -27.54 -2.41
CA GLY A 161 -18.66 -27.49 -3.72
C GLY A 161 -19.77 -26.43 -3.83
N GLY A 162 -20.15 -25.77 -2.75
CA GLY A 162 -21.14 -24.71 -2.74
C GLY A 162 -20.65 -23.42 -3.42
N SER A 163 -21.52 -22.45 -3.54
CA SER A 163 -21.21 -21.12 -4.10
C SER A 163 -21.72 -20.02 -3.17
N GLY A 164 -21.47 -18.76 -3.52
CA GLY A 164 -21.97 -17.61 -2.77
C GLY A 164 -21.66 -16.31 -3.48
N TRP A 165 -22.12 -15.20 -2.93
CA TRP A 165 -21.90 -13.87 -3.49
C TRP A 165 -20.48 -13.32 -3.21
N LEU A 166 -19.74 -13.93 -2.28
CA LEU A 166 -18.35 -13.61 -1.94
C LEU A 166 -17.50 -14.87 -1.91
N LEU A 167 -16.23 -14.72 -2.19
CA LEU A 167 -15.24 -15.78 -2.05
C LEU A 167 -13.94 -15.26 -1.44
N LEU A 168 -13.27 -16.11 -0.69
CA LEU A 168 -11.89 -15.91 -0.24
C LEU A 168 -10.96 -16.78 -1.09
N MET A 169 -9.95 -16.15 -1.71
CA MET A 169 -8.90 -16.90 -2.42
C MET A 169 -7.80 -17.29 -1.46
N GLU A 170 -7.86 -18.52 -0.94
CA GLU A 170 -6.83 -19.12 -0.10
C GLU A 170 -6.48 -20.51 -0.70
N GLY A 171 -5.18 -20.89 -0.68
CA GLY A 171 -4.78 -22.14 -1.33
C GLY A 171 -5.48 -23.37 -0.71
N PRO A 172 -5.97 -24.34 -1.49
CA PRO A 172 -5.67 -24.53 -2.92
C PRO A 172 -6.60 -23.79 -3.90
N GLY A 173 -7.68 -23.13 -3.46
CA GLY A 173 -8.64 -22.49 -4.36
C GLY A 173 -9.63 -21.58 -3.65
N PRO A 174 -10.75 -21.21 -4.31
CA PRO A 174 -11.76 -20.35 -3.72
C PRO A 174 -12.52 -21.05 -2.60
N LEU A 175 -12.74 -20.35 -1.50
CA LEU A 175 -13.55 -20.79 -0.37
C LEU A 175 -14.79 -19.90 -0.24
N CYS A 176 -15.95 -20.50 0.10
CA CYS A 176 -17.12 -19.73 0.50
C CYS A 176 -16.92 -19.13 1.89
N MET A 177 -17.76 -18.18 2.28
CA MET A 177 -17.62 -17.48 3.56
C MET A 177 -17.72 -18.43 4.75
N ASP A 178 -18.55 -19.45 4.67
CA ASP A 178 -18.71 -20.45 5.75
C ASP A 178 -17.47 -21.32 5.87
N CYS A 179 -16.96 -21.88 4.77
CA CYS A 179 -15.72 -22.67 4.77
C CYS A 179 -14.49 -21.81 5.12
N ALA A 180 -14.57 -20.50 4.87
CA ALA A 180 -13.56 -19.54 5.28
C ALA A 180 -13.73 -19.05 6.71
N ASP A 181 -14.72 -19.54 7.47
CA ASP A 181 -15.04 -19.10 8.82
C ASP A 181 -15.27 -17.57 8.93
N LEU A 182 -15.81 -16.99 7.86
CA LEU A 182 -16.14 -15.57 7.73
C LEU A 182 -17.65 -15.32 7.59
N GLY A 183 -18.47 -16.39 7.65
CA GLY A 183 -19.92 -16.30 7.47
C GLY A 183 -20.64 -15.47 8.54
N HIS A 184 -20.02 -15.31 9.70
CA HIS A 184 -20.54 -14.50 10.81
C HIS A 184 -20.29 -12.99 10.64
N LEU A 185 -19.53 -12.57 9.64
CA LEU A 185 -19.22 -11.16 9.39
C LEU A 185 -20.32 -10.51 8.53
N VAL A 186 -20.68 -9.30 8.89
CA VAL A 186 -21.65 -8.48 8.16
C VAL A 186 -20.96 -7.55 7.16
N PHE A 187 -21.61 -7.32 6.01
CA PHE A 187 -21.08 -6.46 4.97
C PHE A 187 -21.46 -5.01 5.20
N LEU A 188 -20.45 -4.14 5.31
CA LEU A 188 -20.59 -2.69 5.35
C LEU A 188 -20.15 -2.10 4.01
N PRO A 189 -21.08 -1.55 3.19
CA PRO A 189 -20.75 -0.94 1.91
C PRO A 189 -19.80 0.25 2.04
N ALA A 190 -19.04 0.51 0.97
CA ALA A 190 -18.24 1.72 0.87
C ALA A 190 -19.14 2.96 0.76
N GLY A 191 -18.79 4.05 1.45
CA GLY A 191 -19.54 5.31 1.45
C GLY A 191 -19.16 6.17 2.65
N ASN A 192 -19.50 5.73 3.85
CA ASN A 192 -19.14 6.46 5.06
C ASN A 192 -17.74 6.05 5.57
N ALA A 193 -16.74 6.88 5.26
CA ALA A 193 -15.35 6.60 5.65
C ALA A 193 -15.13 6.61 7.17
N ALA A 194 -15.91 7.38 7.93
CA ALA A 194 -15.79 7.42 9.39
C ALA A 194 -16.34 6.14 10.01
N LEU A 195 -17.50 5.69 9.56
CA LEU A 195 -18.14 4.44 9.99
C LEU A 195 -17.24 3.24 9.66
N SER A 196 -16.80 3.11 8.40
CA SER A 196 -15.95 2.01 7.96
C SER A 196 -14.64 1.92 8.76
N ARG A 197 -14.01 3.07 9.07
CA ARG A 197 -12.79 3.08 9.88
C ARG A 197 -13.02 2.66 11.31
N ARG A 198 -14.11 3.13 11.94
CA ARG A 198 -14.46 2.78 13.33
C ARG A 198 -14.86 1.32 13.46
N ALA A 199 -15.74 0.84 12.58
CA ALA A 199 -16.16 -0.56 12.56
C ALA A 199 -14.95 -1.49 12.38
N LYS A 200 -14.06 -1.18 11.43
CA LYS A 200 -12.82 -1.93 11.25
C LYS A 200 -11.88 -1.89 12.45
N GLN A 201 -11.84 -0.78 13.18
CA GLN A 201 -10.98 -0.64 14.37
C GLN A 201 -11.54 -1.40 15.56
N ALA A 202 -12.86 -1.46 15.69
CA ALA A 202 -13.56 -2.18 16.76
C ALA A 202 -13.62 -3.70 16.50
N SER A 203 -13.63 -4.12 15.24
CA SER A 203 -13.70 -5.53 14.84
C SER A 203 -12.37 -6.23 15.06
N ARG A 204 -12.40 -7.43 15.66
CA ARG A 204 -11.22 -8.31 15.81
C ARG A 204 -10.83 -8.92 14.47
N LEU A 205 -11.84 -9.36 13.71
CA LEU A 205 -11.69 -9.91 12.38
C LEU A 205 -12.38 -9.00 11.37
N SER A 206 -11.69 -8.66 10.30
CA SER A 206 -12.26 -7.85 9.23
C SER A 206 -11.63 -8.21 7.90
N ALA A 207 -12.40 -8.07 6.81
CA ALA A 207 -11.91 -8.27 5.46
C ALA A 207 -12.32 -7.11 4.56
N VAL A 208 -11.53 -6.83 3.53
CA VAL A 208 -11.86 -5.84 2.50
C VAL A 208 -12.55 -6.56 1.34
N VAL A 209 -13.75 -6.12 0.99
CA VAL A 209 -14.48 -6.65 -0.16
C VAL A 209 -14.09 -5.87 -1.40
N VAL A 210 -13.64 -6.60 -2.43
CA VAL A 210 -13.24 -6.03 -3.71
C VAL A 210 -13.97 -6.71 -4.87
N ARG A 211 -14.21 -5.93 -5.93
CA ARG A 211 -14.76 -6.42 -7.20
C ARG A 211 -13.88 -5.96 -8.35
N PHE A 212 -13.67 -6.82 -9.34
CA PHE A 212 -12.88 -6.45 -10.51
C PHE A 212 -13.67 -5.53 -11.45
N SER A 213 -13.14 -4.34 -11.68
CA SER A 213 -13.68 -3.39 -12.66
C SER A 213 -13.10 -3.69 -14.05
N ARG A 214 -13.93 -4.17 -14.97
CA ARG A 214 -13.52 -4.47 -16.35
C ARG A 214 -13.06 -3.22 -17.09
N SER A 215 -13.75 -2.08 -16.87
CA SER A 215 -13.43 -0.80 -17.52
C SER A 215 -12.09 -0.21 -17.04
N ARG A 216 -11.79 -0.35 -15.74
CA ARG A 216 -10.55 0.16 -15.14
C ARG A 216 -9.45 -0.87 -15.05
N LYS A 217 -9.74 -2.13 -15.41
CA LYS A 217 -8.82 -3.29 -15.36
C LYS A 217 -8.11 -3.44 -13.99
N ARG A 218 -8.86 -3.22 -12.90
CA ARG A 218 -8.36 -3.32 -11.52
C ARG A 218 -9.45 -3.72 -10.55
N TYR A 219 -9.06 -4.24 -9.41
CA TYR A 219 -9.98 -4.44 -8.29
C TYR A 219 -10.32 -3.11 -7.63
N GLU A 220 -11.61 -2.92 -7.36
CA GLU A 220 -12.16 -1.75 -6.68
C GLU A 220 -12.83 -2.20 -5.39
N ARG A 221 -12.58 -1.42 -4.32
CA ARG A 221 -13.16 -1.70 -3.02
C ARG A 221 -14.65 -1.42 -3.04
N GLN A 222 -15.45 -2.43 -2.64
CA GLN A 222 -16.89 -2.33 -2.51
C GLN A 222 -17.31 -2.01 -1.07
N GLY A 223 -16.53 -2.47 -0.09
CA GLY A 223 -16.84 -2.31 1.32
C GLY A 223 -15.87 -3.07 2.20
N ILE A 224 -16.35 -3.43 3.38
CA ILE A 224 -15.65 -4.28 4.35
C ILE A 224 -16.62 -5.29 4.95
N LEU A 225 -16.09 -6.42 5.37
CA LEU A 225 -16.73 -7.34 6.30
C LEU A 225 -16.22 -7.04 7.71
N VAL A 226 -17.10 -6.97 8.69
CA VAL A 226 -16.80 -6.71 10.09
C VAL A 226 -17.73 -7.51 10.99
N GLU A 227 -17.39 -7.67 12.26
CA GLU A 227 -18.28 -8.24 13.26
C GLU A 227 -19.48 -7.31 13.51
N GLU A 228 -20.67 -7.86 13.69
CA GLU A 228 -21.92 -7.10 13.89
C GLU A 228 -21.82 -6.16 15.10
N ALA A 229 -21.35 -6.66 16.24
CA ALA A 229 -21.18 -5.85 17.45
C ALA A 229 -20.22 -4.64 17.23
N ALA A 230 -19.20 -4.82 16.40
CA ALA A 230 -18.27 -3.74 16.05
C ALA A 230 -18.93 -2.68 15.14
N LEU A 231 -19.84 -3.11 14.27
CA LEU A 231 -20.63 -2.20 13.42
C LEU A 231 -21.60 -1.38 14.28
N GLU A 232 -22.36 -2.02 15.17
CA GLU A 232 -23.29 -1.34 16.08
C GLU A 232 -22.58 -0.30 16.95
N GLN A 233 -21.43 -0.67 17.53
CA GLN A 233 -20.62 0.26 18.33
C GLN A 233 -20.14 1.45 17.48
N ALA A 234 -19.72 1.21 16.25
CA ALA A 234 -19.27 2.25 15.34
C ALA A 234 -20.40 3.18 14.93
N GLU A 235 -21.60 2.67 14.72
CA GLU A 235 -22.80 3.44 14.41
C GLU A 235 -23.20 4.35 15.59
N ALA A 236 -23.23 3.81 16.80
CA ALA A 236 -23.50 4.59 18.02
C ALA A 236 -22.50 5.76 18.17
N HIS A 237 -21.21 5.51 17.99
CA HIS A 237 -20.19 6.56 18.01
C HIS A 237 -20.32 7.55 16.83
N CYS A 238 -20.80 7.09 15.68
CA CYS A 238 -21.05 7.97 14.54
C CYS A 238 -22.22 8.91 14.77
N LEU A 239 -23.29 8.43 15.40
CA LEU A 239 -24.45 9.25 15.77
C LEU A 239 -24.05 10.30 16.82
N ALA A 240 -23.35 9.90 17.87
CA ALA A 240 -22.90 10.83 18.91
C ALA A 240 -22.07 12.02 18.39
N ASP A 241 -21.28 11.77 17.29
CA ASP A 241 -20.43 12.79 16.69
C ASP A 241 -21.06 13.51 15.48
N GLU A 242 -22.28 13.21 15.11
CA GLU A 242 -22.82 13.67 13.82
C GLU A 242 -22.86 15.19 13.71
N ASP A 243 -23.28 15.88 14.73
CA ASP A 243 -23.34 17.35 14.77
C ASP A 243 -21.95 17.98 14.67
N ALA A 244 -20.98 17.44 15.39
CA ALA A 244 -19.60 17.95 15.36
C ALA A 244 -18.99 17.77 13.97
N ARG A 245 -19.27 16.64 13.33
CA ARG A 245 -18.81 16.35 11.96
C ARG A 245 -19.53 17.20 10.92
N ALA A 246 -20.83 17.46 11.11
CA ALA A 246 -21.59 18.35 10.24
C ALA A 246 -21.00 19.77 10.27
N ARG A 247 -20.77 20.32 11.46
CA ARG A 247 -20.10 21.63 11.64
C ARG A 247 -18.69 21.67 11.05
N ARG A 248 -17.93 20.58 11.18
CA ARG A 248 -16.59 20.48 10.59
C ARG A 248 -16.65 20.45 9.06
N ARG A 249 -17.54 19.63 8.49
CA ARG A 249 -17.72 19.56 7.02
C ARG A 249 -18.12 20.92 6.44
N GLU A 250 -18.98 21.65 7.14
CA GLU A 250 -19.38 23.01 6.71
C GLU A 250 -18.21 23.98 6.73
N ARG A 251 -17.43 24.02 7.81
CA ARG A 251 -16.20 24.84 7.88
C ARG A 251 -15.20 24.48 6.79
N ASP A 252 -14.99 23.18 6.54
CA ASP A 252 -14.07 22.70 5.50
C ASP A 252 -14.59 23.06 4.09
N ARG A 253 -15.91 23.10 3.91
CA ARG A 253 -16.53 23.53 2.65
C ARG A 253 -16.31 25.03 2.44
N GLN A 254 -16.59 25.82 3.46
CA GLN A 254 -16.37 27.28 3.43
C GLN A 254 -14.92 27.61 3.16
N HIS A 255 -14.01 26.99 3.90
CA HIS A 255 -12.57 27.22 3.72
C HIS A 255 -12.10 26.88 2.29
N ARG A 256 -12.62 25.78 1.70
CA ARG A 256 -12.33 25.45 0.30
C ARG A 256 -12.88 26.48 -0.67
N ALA A 257 -14.10 26.97 -0.44
CA ALA A 257 -14.69 28.00 -1.27
C ALA A 257 -13.85 29.30 -1.25
N ASP A 258 -13.37 29.69 -0.06
CA ASP A 258 -12.50 30.86 0.11
C ASP A 258 -11.15 30.66 -0.61
N GLN A 259 -10.55 29.47 -0.47
CA GLN A 259 -9.31 29.13 -1.19
C GLN A 259 -9.50 29.14 -2.72
N ASP A 260 -10.64 28.68 -3.21
CA ASP A 260 -10.97 28.69 -4.65
C ASP A 260 -11.13 30.12 -5.18
N VAL A 261 -11.66 31.06 -4.37
CA VAL A 261 -11.72 32.48 -4.75
C VAL A 261 -10.31 33.06 -4.89
N VAL A 262 -9.45 32.83 -3.90
CA VAL A 262 -8.06 33.29 -3.91
C VAL A 262 -7.27 32.69 -5.06
N PHE A 263 -7.45 31.38 -5.28
CA PHE A 263 -6.80 30.66 -6.39
C PHE A 263 -7.20 31.25 -7.75
N ARG A 264 -8.51 31.47 -7.97
CA ARG A 264 -9.02 32.04 -9.23
C ARG A 264 -8.47 33.44 -9.48
N ALA A 265 -8.40 34.29 -8.45
CA ALA A 265 -7.84 35.63 -8.57
C ALA A 265 -6.35 35.59 -8.95
N ARG A 266 -5.55 34.79 -8.23
CA ARG A 266 -4.10 34.63 -8.50
C ARG A 266 -3.83 34.03 -9.89
N LEU A 267 -4.64 33.05 -10.31
CA LEU A 267 -4.46 32.44 -11.63
C LEU A 267 -4.85 33.41 -12.75
N ALA A 268 -5.92 34.17 -12.60
CA ALA A 268 -6.30 35.17 -13.59
C ALA A 268 -5.20 36.27 -13.75
N GLU A 269 -4.62 36.73 -12.63
CA GLU A 269 -3.49 37.68 -12.61
C GLU A 269 -2.24 37.02 -13.28
N ALA A 270 -1.91 35.78 -12.98
CA ALA A 270 -0.78 35.09 -13.61
C ALA A 270 -0.97 34.92 -15.13
N VAL A 271 -2.17 34.62 -15.58
CA VAL A 271 -2.51 34.56 -17.02
C VAL A 271 -2.32 35.92 -17.68
N GLY A 272 -2.77 37.02 -17.05
CA GLY A 272 -2.58 38.37 -17.56
C GLY A 272 -1.11 38.78 -17.65
N ARG A 273 -0.27 38.40 -16.69
CA ARG A 273 1.18 38.64 -16.72
C ARG A 273 1.89 37.86 -17.82
N LEU A 274 1.55 36.56 -18.00
CA LEU A 274 2.18 35.70 -18.99
C LEU A 274 1.72 36.00 -20.42
N PHE A 275 0.50 36.50 -20.56
CA PHE A 275 -0.12 36.81 -21.84
C PHE A 275 -0.71 38.22 -21.83
N PRO A 276 0.10 39.26 -22.02
CA PRO A 276 -0.36 40.68 -21.93
C PRO A 276 -1.50 41.04 -22.88
N GLY A 277 -1.64 40.30 -23.99
CA GLY A 277 -2.75 40.47 -24.96
C GLY A 277 -4.05 39.74 -24.58
N CYS A 278 -4.08 39.00 -23.45
CA CYS A 278 -5.27 38.26 -23.04
C CYS A 278 -6.26 39.22 -22.34
N PRO A 279 -7.50 39.36 -22.86
CA PRO A 279 -8.53 40.15 -22.18
C PRO A 279 -8.81 39.63 -20.76
N ALA A 280 -8.99 40.54 -19.80
CA ALA A 280 -9.21 40.21 -18.38
C ALA A 280 -10.39 39.24 -18.19
N GLY A 281 -11.47 39.37 -18.95
CA GLY A 281 -12.63 38.45 -18.90
C GLY A 281 -12.27 37.03 -19.35
N ARG A 282 -11.34 36.89 -20.30
CA ARG A 282 -10.86 35.57 -20.76
C ARG A 282 -9.94 34.93 -19.73
N ALA A 283 -9.04 35.71 -19.12
CA ALA A 283 -8.20 35.25 -18.04
C ALA A 283 -9.03 34.73 -16.84
N ALA A 284 -10.07 35.46 -16.45
CA ALA A 284 -11.01 35.06 -15.40
C ALA A 284 -11.79 33.79 -15.75
N THR A 285 -12.18 33.61 -17.02
CA THR A 285 -12.85 32.40 -17.50
C THR A 285 -11.92 31.19 -17.45
N ILE A 286 -10.67 31.33 -17.88
CA ILE A 286 -9.63 30.26 -17.78
C ILE A 286 -9.44 29.86 -16.31
N ALA A 287 -9.30 30.82 -15.41
CA ALA A 287 -9.12 30.57 -13.98
C ALA A 287 -10.32 29.82 -13.36
N ARG A 288 -11.55 30.16 -13.77
CA ARG A 288 -12.78 29.48 -13.33
C ARG A 288 -12.81 28.02 -13.81
N HIS A 289 -12.50 27.78 -15.07
CA HIS A 289 -12.44 26.41 -15.63
C HIS A 289 -11.35 25.56 -14.98
N ALA A 290 -10.20 26.14 -14.69
CA ALA A 290 -9.11 25.46 -14.01
C ALA A 290 -9.48 25.07 -12.57
N ALA A 291 -10.17 25.96 -11.84
CA ALA A 291 -10.67 25.67 -10.50
C ALA A 291 -11.66 24.50 -10.48
N VAL A 292 -12.61 24.46 -11.42
CA VAL A 292 -13.59 23.37 -11.53
C VAL A 292 -12.92 22.03 -11.85
N ARG A 293 -11.92 22.00 -12.72
CA ARG A 293 -11.17 20.78 -13.05
C ARG A 293 -10.21 20.35 -11.94
N GLY A 294 -9.69 21.30 -11.16
CA GLY A 294 -8.82 21.03 -10.01
C GLY A 294 -9.58 20.52 -8.80
N SER A 295 -10.83 20.94 -8.60
CA SER A 295 -11.69 20.46 -7.50
C SER A 295 -12.20 19.04 -7.68
N GLY A 296 -12.20 18.50 -8.90
CA GLY A 296 -12.55 17.09 -9.19
C GLY A 296 -11.43 16.07 -8.94
N GLY A 297 -10.22 16.49 -8.63
CA GLY A 297 -9.06 15.64 -8.35
C GLY A 297 -8.38 16.03 -7.05
N SER A 298 -8.65 15.32 -5.97
CA SER A 298 -7.94 15.30 -4.67
C SER A 298 -7.29 16.64 -4.27
N ALA A 299 -7.93 17.36 -3.37
CA ALA A 299 -7.36 18.46 -2.61
C ALA A 299 -5.96 18.08 -2.08
N GLY A 300 -4.95 18.87 -2.42
CA GLY A 300 -3.67 18.84 -1.74
C GLY A 300 -2.44 18.50 -2.59
N ARG A 301 -2.23 19.17 -3.72
CA ARG A 301 -0.88 19.30 -4.26
C ARG A 301 -0.41 20.74 -4.23
N ARG A 302 0.48 21.05 -3.30
CA ARG A 302 1.33 22.23 -3.40
C ARG A 302 2.15 22.11 -4.69
N PRO A 303 2.28 23.16 -5.53
CA PRO A 303 3.24 23.14 -6.64
C PRO A 303 4.64 23.17 -6.01
N GLY A 304 5.36 22.08 -6.09
CA GLY A 304 6.72 22.00 -5.58
C GLY A 304 7.15 20.62 -5.06
N ALA A 305 6.24 19.71 -4.77
CA ALA A 305 6.61 18.34 -4.43
C ALA A 305 6.05 17.39 -5.48
N ARG A 306 6.88 16.95 -6.41
CA ARG A 306 6.63 15.72 -7.16
C ARG A 306 6.68 14.56 -6.17
N SER A 307 5.66 14.39 -5.36
CA SER A 307 5.44 13.11 -4.74
C SER A 307 4.93 12.20 -5.86
N MET A 308 5.80 11.41 -6.40
CA MET A 308 5.41 10.19 -7.09
C MET A 308 4.62 9.38 -6.05
N ARG A 309 3.31 9.58 -5.99
CA ARG A 309 2.45 8.60 -5.33
C ARG A 309 2.71 7.31 -6.08
N MET A 310 3.50 6.46 -5.46
CA MET A 310 3.51 5.05 -5.80
C MET A 310 2.06 4.62 -5.68
N ARG A 311 1.35 4.67 -6.79
CA ARG A 311 0.08 3.96 -6.90
C ARG A 311 0.48 2.53 -6.59
N SER A 312 0.06 2.02 -5.46
CA SER A 312 -0.02 0.59 -5.24
C SER A 312 -0.85 0.06 -6.41
N ARG A 313 -0.17 -0.23 -7.50
CA ARG A 313 -0.72 -0.97 -8.62
C ARG A 313 -0.90 -2.37 -8.09
N TRP A 314 -2.01 -2.64 -7.50
CA TRP A 314 -2.55 -3.97 -7.34
C TRP A 314 -2.79 -4.53 -8.75
N ARG A 315 -1.71 -4.93 -9.42
CA ARG A 315 -1.79 -5.77 -10.60
C ARG A 315 -2.02 -7.18 -10.12
N TRP A 316 -3.27 -7.51 -9.99
CA TRP A 316 -3.70 -8.87 -9.79
C TRP A 316 -3.85 -9.56 -11.15
N TRP A 317 -3.11 -10.63 -11.29
CA TRP A 317 -3.25 -11.81 -12.14
C TRP A 317 -3.58 -11.65 -13.63
N PRO A 318 -2.69 -12.12 -14.52
CA PRO A 318 -3.05 -12.79 -15.75
C PRO A 318 -2.81 -14.29 -15.58
N GLY A 319 -3.86 -15.05 -15.36
CA GLY A 319 -3.76 -16.52 -15.21
C GLY A 319 -5.09 -17.22 -15.20
N CYS A 320 -6.08 -16.73 -15.99
CA CYS A 320 -7.08 -17.62 -16.57
C CYS A 320 -6.62 -17.88 -18.00
N GLY A 321 -5.92 -18.98 -18.21
CA GLY A 321 -5.70 -19.53 -19.52
C GLY A 321 -7.05 -19.83 -20.16
N THR A 322 -7.38 -19.09 -21.18
CA THR A 322 -8.41 -19.49 -22.14
C THR A 322 -7.87 -20.69 -22.91
N THR A 323 -8.12 -21.87 -22.40
CA THR A 323 -8.16 -23.06 -23.25
C THR A 323 -9.43 -22.94 -24.08
N THR A 324 -9.28 -22.45 -25.28
CA THR A 324 -10.28 -22.63 -26.35
C THR A 324 -10.42 -24.13 -26.64
N PRO A 325 -11.61 -24.71 -26.55
CA PRO A 325 -11.83 -26.02 -27.13
C PRO A 325 -11.87 -25.87 -28.65
N THR A 326 -10.93 -26.50 -29.31
CA THR A 326 -10.97 -26.78 -30.75
C THR A 326 -12.22 -27.59 -31.05
N MET A 327 -13.18 -26.97 -31.74
CA MET A 327 -14.25 -27.73 -32.43
C MET A 327 -13.60 -28.47 -33.60
N THR A 328 -13.49 -29.78 -33.45
CA THR A 328 -13.29 -30.68 -34.58
C THR A 328 -14.67 -31.04 -35.09
N SER A 329 -14.97 -30.64 -36.31
CA SER A 329 -16.13 -31.07 -37.09
C SER A 329 -16.03 -32.57 -37.44
N CYS A 330 -17.06 -33.29 -37.20
CA CYS A 330 -17.60 -34.36 -38.04
C CYS A 330 -19.11 -34.29 -38.01
#